data_768acbb07fea49bf091a1ae2f2114843
#
_entry.id   768acbb07fea49bf091a1ae2f2114843
#
_cell.length_a   1.000
_cell.length_b   1.000
_cell.length_c   1.000
_cell.angle_alpha   90.00
_cell.angle_beta   90.00
_cell.angle_gamma   90.00
#
_symmetry.space_group_name_H-M   'P 1'
#
loop_
_entity.id
_entity.type
_entity.pdbx_description
1 polymer ?
#
loop_
_entity_poly.entity_id
_entity_poly.type
_entity_poly.pdbx_seq_one_letter_code
_entity_poly.pdbx_strand_id
1 'polypeptide(L)'
;MRGIGSILLTLACAGVIHAQPATLKEAFRGIFRIGGAVNQNQFEEKDARDAAIIAAQFNTISPENALKWGSIHPRRDGYNFGPADEYVAFGEKYKMFIVGHNLVWHSQTPGWVFKDDQGAPLTRDALLERMHDHIRTVVGRYKGRIGGWDVVNEALNEDGSLRKSPWLNIIGDDYIAKAFQFAHEADPAAELYYNDYSLENEPKRKGAVEIVKKLKAQGIPIAAVGLQGHDQLDWPTAKQQADTIEAFAALGVKVCITELDVDVLPRNAPGTSADVSATSAGGAGMNPYTAGLPDAVQQALARRYAELFEIFVKYRATVSRVTFWGVTDGGSWLNNFPMRGRTNYPLLFDREGKAKAAFDAVMGTAKGAK
;
A
#
# COMPACT_ATOMS: atom_id res chain seq x y z
N MET A 1 -5.89 -48.54 -69.39
CA MET A 1 -4.84 -47.85 -68.61
C MET A 1 -5.54 -47.08 -67.50
N ARG A 2 -5.39 -47.52 -66.27
CA ARG A 2 -6.03 -46.90 -65.09
C ARG A 2 -5.02 -45.98 -64.43
N GLY A 3 -5.33 -44.70 -64.37
CA GLY A 3 -4.53 -43.71 -63.66
C GLY A 3 -4.79 -43.76 -62.17
N ILE A 4 -3.70 -43.90 -61.38
CA ILE A 4 -3.70 -43.87 -59.93
C ILE A 4 -3.52 -42.42 -59.52
N GLY A 5 -4.56 -41.82 -58.95
CA GLY A 5 -4.46 -40.47 -58.31
C GLY A 5 -3.91 -40.60 -56.93
N SER A 6 -2.74 -39.99 -56.66
CA SER A 6 -2.16 -39.87 -55.36
C SER A 6 -2.81 -38.67 -54.56
N ILE A 7 -3.46 -38.99 -53.45
CA ILE A 7 -3.99 -38.00 -52.51
C ILE A 7 -2.84 -37.64 -51.57
N LEU A 8 -2.35 -36.41 -51.66
CA LEU A 8 -1.46 -35.82 -50.62
C LEU A 8 -2.30 -35.40 -49.42
N LEU A 9 -2.08 -36.06 -48.30
CA LEU A 9 -2.64 -35.70 -47.02
C LEU A 9 -1.68 -34.67 -46.36
N THR A 10 -2.06 -33.39 -46.36
CA THR A 10 -1.33 -32.34 -45.61
C THR A 10 -1.73 -32.41 -44.15
N LEU A 11 -0.82 -32.90 -43.29
CA LEU A 11 -0.96 -32.77 -41.83
C LEU A 11 -0.69 -31.30 -41.46
N ALA A 12 -1.73 -30.59 -41.02
CA ALA A 12 -1.59 -29.31 -40.37
C ALA A 12 -1.18 -29.54 -38.90
N CYS A 13 0.10 -29.32 -38.59
CA CYS A 13 0.53 -29.22 -37.20
C CYS A 13 -0.03 -27.93 -36.59
N ALA A 14 -1.11 -28.05 -35.83
CA ALA A 14 -1.55 -26.98 -34.94
C ALA A 14 -0.52 -26.84 -33.82
N GLY A 15 0.36 -25.84 -33.94
CA GLY A 15 1.28 -25.46 -32.87
C GLY A 15 0.46 -25.00 -31.66
N VAL A 16 0.59 -25.69 -30.55
CA VAL A 16 0.06 -25.25 -29.27
C VAL A 16 0.84 -23.98 -28.90
N ILE A 17 0.22 -22.82 -29.13
CA ILE A 17 0.74 -21.55 -28.61
C ILE A 17 0.60 -21.66 -27.08
N HIS A 18 1.69 -21.98 -26.38
CA HIS A 18 1.78 -21.79 -24.93
C HIS A 18 1.70 -20.29 -24.69
N ALA A 19 0.50 -19.80 -24.34
CA ALA A 19 0.36 -18.45 -23.84
C ALA A 19 1.30 -18.31 -22.63
N GLN A 20 2.22 -17.34 -22.68
CA GLN A 20 3.03 -16.98 -21.52
C GLN A 20 2.10 -16.75 -20.33
N PRO A 21 2.46 -17.21 -19.11
CA PRO A 21 1.61 -16.97 -17.95
C PRO A 21 1.38 -15.47 -17.81
N ALA A 22 0.10 -15.07 -17.77
CA ALA A 22 -0.28 -13.67 -17.60
C ALA A 22 0.31 -13.15 -16.28
N THR A 23 0.85 -11.93 -16.30
CA THR A 23 1.33 -11.25 -15.11
C THR A 23 0.18 -10.62 -14.35
N LEU A 24 0.36 -10.27 -13.06
CA LEU A 24 -0.66 -9.58 -12.28
C LEU A 24 -1.15 -8.30 -12.98
N LYS A 25 -0.23 -7.45 -13.44
CA LYS A 25 -0.60 -6.21 -14.15
C LYS A 25 -1.39 -6.42 -15.44
N GLU A 26 -1.20 -7.56 -16.10
CA GLU A 26 -1.96 -7.91 -17.32
C GLU A 26 -3.31 -8.53 -16.96
N ALA A 27 -3.34 -9.37 -15.94
CA ALA A 27 -4.57 -9.98 -15.45
C ALA A 27 -5.60 -8.93 -15.00
N PHE A 28 -5.14 -7.94 -14.22
CA PHE A 28 -5.98 -6.87 -13.68
C PHE A 28 -6.04 -5.60 -14.55
N ARG A 29 -5.56 -5.66 -15.80
CA ARG A 29 -5.63 -4.53 -16.73
C ARG A 29 -7.09 -4.12 -16.98
N GLY A 30 -7.39 -2.83 -16.72
CA GLY A 30 -8.74 -2.28 -16.87
C GLY A 30 -9.67 -2.56 -15.68
N ILE A 31 -9.17 -3.24 -14.64
CA ILE A 31 -9.89 -3.47 -13.39
C ILE A 31 -9.42 -2.47 -12.33
N PHE A 32 -8.16 -2.55 -11.94
CA PHE A 32 -7.46 -1.61 -11.05
C PHE A 32 -5.94 -1.70 -11.26
N ARG A 33 -5.18 -0.72 -10.74
CA ARG A 33 -3.72 -0.81 -10.69
C ARG A 33 -3.31 -1.84 -9.64
N ILE A 34 -2.24 -2.61 -9.92
CA ILE A 34 -1.71 -3.59 -8.97
C ILE A 34 -0.21 -3.39 -8.80
N GLY A 35 0.27 -3.39 -7.55
CA GLY A 35 1.65 -3.08 -7.26
C GLY A 35 2.16 -3.57 -5.92
N GLY A 36 3.35 -3.10 -5.54
CA GLY A 36 3.97 -3.42 -4.26
C GLY A 36 4.72 -2.23 -3.68
N ALA A 37 4.86 -2.25 -2.35
CA ALA A 37 5.79 -1.39 -1.67
C ALA A 37 7.22 -1.89 -1.91
N VAL A 38 8.13 -0.96 -2.14
CA VAL A 38 9.51 -1.26 -2.54
C VAL A 38 10.51 -0.58 -1.61
N ASN A 39 11.55 -1.33 -1.23
CA ASN A 39 12.65 -0.83 -0.42
C ASN A 39 13.84 -0.38 -1.28
N GLN A 40 14.83 0.25 -0.64
CA GLN A 40 15.95 0.85 -1.33
C GLN A 40 16.77 -0.14 -2.16
N ASN A 41 17.02 -1.35 -1.67
CA ASN A 41 17.77 -2.34 -2.44
C ASN A 41 17.04 -2.79 -3.71
N GLN A 42 15.70 -2.78 -3.68
CA GLN A 42 14.86 -3.17 -4.81
C GLN A 42 14.82 -2.09 -5.89
N PHE A 43 14.57 -0.82 -5.53
CA PHE A 43 14.50 0.25 -6.54
C PHE A 43 15.87 0.74 -7.02
N GLU A 44 16.95 0.51 -6.28
CA GLU A 44 18.33 0.65 -6.76
C GLU A 44 18.82 -0.59 -7.55
N GLU A 45 17.95 -1.60 -7.74
CA GLU A 45 18.23 -2.86 -8.44
C GLU A 45 19.40 -3.67 -7.85
N LYS A 46 19.78 -3.42 -6.59
CA LYS A 46 20.77 -4.21 -5.85
C LYS A 46 20.25 -5.62 -5.53
N ASP A 47 18.93 -5.75 -5.29
CA ASP A 47 18.23 -7.02 -5.31
C ASP A 47 17.63 -7.25 -6.71
N ALA A 48 18.43 -7.78 -7.60
CA ALA A 48 18.05 -7.99 -9.00
C ALA A 48 16.86 -8.95 -9.17
N ARG A 49 16.70 -9.93 -8.25
CA ARG A 49 15.58 -10.89 -8.29
C ARG A 49 14.26 -10.17 -7.99
N ASP A 50 14.18 -9.46 -6.88
CA ASP A 50 12.97 -8.76 -6.48
C ASP A 50 12.65 -7.62 -7.47
N ALA A 51 13.67 -6.90 -7.97
CA ALA A 51 13.48 -5.89 -9.02
C ALA A 51 12.87 -6.48 -10.30
N ALA A 52 13.29 -7.68 -10.70
CA ALA A 52 12.71 -8.37 -11.85
C ALA A 52 11.24 -8.78 -11.60
N ILE A 53 10.89 -9.24 -10.40
CA ILE A 53 9.49 -9.54 -10.02
C ILE A 53 8.65 -8.25 -10.10
N ILE A 54 9.12 -7.15 -9.52
CA ILE A 54 8.43 -5.85 -9.54
C ILE A 54 8.17 -5.42 -10.98
N ALA A 55 9.20 -5.41 -11.81
CA ALA A 55 9.10 -5.00 -13.21
C ALA A 55 8.14 -5.88 -14.03
N ALA A 56 8.09 -7.18 -13.75
CA ALA A 56 7.23 -8.11 -14.46
C ALA A 56 5.77 -8.04 -14.00
N GLN A 57 5.53 -7.95 -12.69
CA GLN A 57 4.20 -8.17 -12.10
C GLN A 57 3.39 -6.90 -11.87
N PHE A 58 4.04 -5.74 -11.65
CA PHE A 58 3.38 -4.54 -11.14
C PHE A 58 3.31 -3.40 -12.17
N ASN A 59 2.31 -2.54 -12.03
CA ASN A 59 2.13 -1.29 -12.77
C ASN A 59 1.98 -0.06 -11.86
N THR A 60 2.15 -0.25 -10.54
CA THR A 60 2.24 0.82 -9.55
C THR A 60 3.21 0.43 -8.45
N ILE A 61 3.83 1.42 -7.80
CA ILE A 61 4.73 1.23 -6.66
C ILE A 61 4.48 2.27 -5.58
N SER A 62 4.74 1.89 -4.32
CA SER A 62 4.84 2.78 -3.16
C SER A 62 6.22 2.62 -2.52
N PRO A 63 6.83 3.67 -1.93
CA PRO A 63 8.11 3.51 -1.25
C PRO A 63 7.85 3.04 0.19
N GLU A 64 8.58 2.02 0.67
CA GLU A 64 8.47 1.64 2.08
C GLU A 64 8.90 2.76 3.03
N ASN A 65 10.00 3.47 2.70
CA ASN A 65 10.59 4.46 3.60
C ASN A 65 11.13 5.73 2.93
N ALA A 66 11.49 5.69 1.64
CA ALA A 66 12.30 6.74 1.00
C ALA A 66 11.69 8.15 1.02
N LEU A 67 10.36 8.26 1.08
CA LEU A 67 9.61 9.53 1.10
C LEU A 67 9.04 9.89 2.48
N LYS A 68 9.21 9.05 3.51
CA LYS A 68 8.82 9.40 4.88
C LYS A 68 9.65 10.56 5.39
N TRP A 69 9.07 11.42 6.20
CA TRP A 69 9.73 12.66 6.66
C TRP A 69 11.13 12.40 7.22
N GLY A 70 11.28 11.39 8.09
CA GLY A 70 12.58 11.05 8.70
C GLY A 70 13.65 10.62 7.70
N SER A 71 13.27 10.10 6.54
CA SER A 71 14.20 9.68 5.48
C SER A 71 14.56 10.84 4.55
N ILE A 72 13.55 11.59 4.10
CA ILE A 72 13.74 12.63 3.09
C ILE A 72 14.16 13.98 3.67
N HIS A 73 13.76 14.28 4.92
CA HIS A 73 14.09 15.53 5.62
C HIS A 73 14.51 15.24 7.07
N PRO A 74 15.65 14.54 7.26
CA PRO A 74 16.08 14.05 8.59
C PRO A 74 16.54 15.16 9.53
N ARG A 75 17.03 16.28 9.00
CA ARG A 75 17.51 17.42 9.74
C ARG A 75 16.91 18.71 9.21
N ARG A 76 16.78 19.71 10.06
CA ARG A 76 16.18 21.02 9.74
C ARG A 76 16.84 21.72 8.54
N ASP A 77 18.14 21.57 8.40
CA ASP A 77 18.99 22.24 7.42
C ASP A 77 19.23 21.41 6.14
N GLY A 78 18.61 20.22 6.01
CA GLY A 78 18.94 19.38 4.87
C GLY A 78 17.95 18.31 4.49
N TYR A 79 17.64 18.29 3.20
CA TYR A 79 16.92 17.21 2.55
C TYR A 79 17.88 16.14 2.03
N ASN A 80 17.45 14.89 2.08
CA ASN A 80 18.12 13.73 1.47
C ASN A 80 17.25 13.18 0.34
N PHE A 81 17.33 13.79 -0.83
CA PHE A 81 16.54 13.38 -1.99
C PHE A 81 17.09 12.17 -2.75
N GLY A 82 18.35 11.78 -2.53
CA GLY A 82 19.00 10.72 -3.31
C GLY A 82 18.15 9.44 -3.41
N PRO A 83 17.79 8.77 -2.30
CA PRO A 83 16.97 7.56 -2.39
C PRO A 83 15.57 7.79 -3.00
N ALA A 84 14.97 8.96 -2.77
CA ALA A 84 13.67 9.29 -3.36
C ALA A 84 13.75 9.55 -4.87
N ASP A 85 14.85 10.16 -5.35
CA ASP A 85 15.11 10.35 -6.78
C ASP A 85 15.27 9.00 -7.50
N GLU A 86 16.04 8.05 -6.89
CA GLU A 86 16.20 6.70 -7.43
C GLU A 86 14.87 5.92 -7.45
N TYR A 87 14.06 6.04 -6.40
CA TYR A 87 12.72 5.45 -6.37
C TYR A 87 11.83 5.95 -7.51
N VAL A 88 11.80 7.27 -7.73
CA VAL A 88 11.01 7.86 -8.81
C VAL A 88 11.55 7.46 -10.17
N ALA A 89 12.88 7.48 -10.36
CA ALA A 89 13.53 7.04 -11.60
C ALA A 89 13.23 5.57 -11.93
N PHE A 90 13.19 4.69 -10.91
CA PHE A 90 12.80 3.29 -11.07
C PHE A 90 11.35 3.17 -11.57
N GLY A 91 10.41 3.90 -10.97
CA GLY A 91 9.02 3.90 -11.41
C GLY A 91 8.85 4.40 -12.84
N GLU A 92 9.56 5.45 -13.23
CA GLU A 92 9.57 5.99 -14.59
C GLU A 92 10.19 5.00 -15.60
N LYS A 93 11.32 4.37 -15.25
CA LYS A 93 11.98 3.33 -16.06
C LYS A 93 11.03 2.23 -16.47
N TYR A 94 10.18 1.77 -15.53
CA TYR A 94 9.23 0.69 -15.76
C TYR A 94 7.81 1.18 -16.06
N LYS A 95 7.62 2.50 -16.31
CA LYS A 95 6.32 3.13 -16.67
C LYS A 95 5.21 2.80 -15.67
N MET A 96 5.53 2.86 -14.39
CA MET A 96 4.61 2.58 -13.29
C MET A 96 3.92 3.86 -12.80
N PHE A 97 2.72 3.72 -12.26
CA PHE A 97 2.11 4.79 -11.47
C PHE A 97 2.85 4.86 -10.12
N ILE A 98 3.42 6.01 -9.83
CA ILE A 98 4.29 6.21 -8.66
C ILE A 98 3.48 6.86 -7.56
N VAL A 99 3.51 6.29 -6.36
CA VAL A 99 2.85 6.83 -5.17
C VAL A 99 3.88 7.45 -4.24
N GLY A 100 3.56 8.61 -3.67
CA GLY A 100 4.33 9.23 -2.60
C GLY A 100 3.76 8.84 -1.23
N HIS A 101 4.54 8.20 -0.39
CA HIS A 101 4.17 7.78 0.95
C HIS A 101 5.24 8.22 1.95
N ASN A 102 4.93 9.08 2.90
CA ASN A 102 3.77 9.93 3.13
C ASN A 102 4.22 11.37 3.51
N LEU A 103 3.29 12.34 3.45
CA LEU A 103 3.65 13.74 3.74
C LEU A 103 3.49 14.10 5.22
N VAL A 104 2.41 13.69 5.88
CA VAL A 104 2.12 14.00 7.29
C VAL A 104 1.75 12.72 8.03
N TRP A 105 2.55 12.36 9.03
CA TRP A 105 2.35 11.19 9.86
C TRP A 105 2.84 11.45 11.29
N HIS A 106 2.23 10.83 12.29
CA HIS A 106 2.62 10.95 13.68
C HIS A 106 3.89 10.17 14.02
N SER A 107 4.20 9.14 13.24
CA SER A 107 5.39 8.29 13.37
C SER A 107 6.46 8.66 12.35
N GLN A 108 7.69 8.27 12.57
CA GLN A 108 8.86 8.50 11.71
C GLN A 108 9.02 9.97 11.24
N THR A 109 8.46 10.91 12.00
CA THR A 109 8.66 12.35 11.84
C THR A 109 9.68 12.81 12.88
N PRO A 110 10.80 13.44 12.49
CA PRO A 110 11.85 13.85 13.43
C PRO A 110 11.33 14.85 14.45
N GLY A 111 11.79 14.73 15.71
CA GLY A 111 11.34 15.59 16.79
C GLY A 111 11.58 17.08 16.59
N TRP A 112 12.60 17.47 15.81
CA TRP A 112 12.89 18.86 15.46
C TRP A 112 11.73 19.53 14.68
N VAL A 113 10.90 18.73 14.00
CA VAL A 113 9.74 19.26 13.24
C VAL A 113 8.78 20.03 14.13
N PHE A 114 8.67 19.64 15.38
CA PHE A 114 7.71 20.19 16.35
C PHE A 114 8.32 21.18 17.34
N LYS A 115 9.62 21.51 17.19
CA LYS A 115 10.37 22.29 18.16
C LYS A 115 11.08 23.48 17.51
N ASP A 116 11.22 24.56 18.29
CA ASP A 116 12.08 25.68 17.94
C ASP A 116 13.58 25.38 18.21
N ASP A 117 14.42 26.40 18.08
CA ASP A 117 15.88 26.26 18.28
C ASP A 117 16.27 26.08 19.75
N GLN A 118 15.37 26.40 20.67
CA GLN A 118 15.55 26.23 22.12
C GLN A 118 14.98 24.89 22.61
N GLY A 119 14.37 24.09 21.68
CA GLY A 119 13.76 22.80 22.01
C GLY A 119 12.33 22.91 22.58
N ALA A 120 11.75 24.11 22.61
CA ALA A 120 10.37 24.32 23.04
C ALA A 120 9.39 23.96 21.87
N PRO A 121 8.14 23.58 22.18
CA PRO A 121 7.13 23.34 21.15
C PRO A 121 6.92 24.58 20.28
N LEU A 122 6.73 24.38 18.97
CA LEU A 122 6.40 25.45 18.04
C LEU A 122 5.01 26.05 18.34
N THR A 123 4.82 27.31 17.92
CA THR A 123 3.47 27.87 17.77
C THR A 123 2.74 27.19 16.60
N ARG A 124 1.41 27.30 16.58
CA ARG A 124 0.57 26.81 15.49
C ARG A 124 1.05 27.34 14.13
N ASP A 125 1.23 28.65 14.01
CA ASP A 125 1.60 29.27 12.75
C ASP A 125 2.98 28.82 12.26
N ALA A 126 3.96 28.72 13.16
CA ALA A 126 5.29 28.23 12.82
C ALA A 126 5.29 26.74 12.37
N LEU A 127 4.43 25.90 12.95
CA LEU A 127 4.32 24.52 12.52
C LEU A 127 3.55 24.39 11.19
N LEU A 128 2.53 25.24 10.96
CA LEU A 128 1.84 25.28 9.67
C LEU A 128 2.79 25.72 8.55
N GLU A 129 3.62 26.76 8.77
CA GLU A 129 4.65 27.18 7.83
C GLU A 129 5.63 26.04 7.50
N ARG A 130 6.12 25.37 8.53
CA ARG A 130 7.05 24.23 8.35
C ARG A 130 6.42 23.06 7.59
N MET A 131 5.16 22.74 7.87
CA MET A 131 4.40 21.71 7.13
C MET A 131 4.20 22.13 5.67
N HIS A 132 3.84 23.38 5.43
CA HIS A 132 3.67 23.95 4.10
C HIS A 132 4.98 23.89 3.28
N ASP A 133 6.09 24.35 3.87
CA ASP A 133 7.39 24.33 3.20
C ASP A 133 7.87 22.92 2.87
N HIS A 134 7.68 21.97 3.79
CA HIS A 134 8.02 20.57 3.54
C HIS A 134 7.19 20.00 2.38
N ILE A 135 5.87 20.15 2.44
CA ILE A 135 4.96 19.64 1.40
C ILE A 135 5.27 20.29 0.05
N ARG A 136 5.40 21.61 0.00
CA ARG A 136 5.75 22.37 -1.21
C ARG A 136 7.07 21.90 -1.81
N THR A 137 8.07 21.64 -0.97
CA THR A 137 9.40 21.22 -1.41
C THR A 137 9.39 19.79 -1.95
N VAL A 138 8.76 18.85 -1.22
CA VAL A 138 8.75 17.44 -1.58
C VAL A 138 7.82 17.18 -2.75
N VAL A 139 6.57 17.64 -2.68
CA VAL A 139 5.59 17.45 -3.77
C VAL A 139 6.04 18.23 -5.02
N GLY A 140 6.51 19.47 -4.84
CA GLY A 140 6.98 20.31 -5.93
C GLY A 140 8.17 19.71 -6.70
N ARG A 141 9.10 19.01 -6.00
CA ARG A 141 10.22 18.31 -6.66
C ARG A 141 9.75 17.24 -7.61
N TYR A 142 8.69 16.51 -7.26
CA TYR A 142 8.18 15.38 -8.03
C TYR A 142 6.88 15.68 -8.78
N LYS A 143 6.55 16.97 -8.93
CA LYS A 143 5.36 17.42 -9.65
C LYS A 143 5.27 16.80 -11.05
N GLY A 144 4.12 16.15 -11.33
CA GLY A 144 3.85 15.46 -12.58
C GLY A 144 4.59 14.15 -12.78
N ARG A 145 5.45 13.73 -11.82
CA ARG A 145 6.18 12.44 -11.82
C ARG A 145 5.59 11.44 -10.82
N ILE A 146 5.20 11.90 -9.63
CA ILE A 146 4.42 11.13 -8.67
C ILE A 146 2.94 11.38 -8.96
N GLY A 147 2.20 10.30 -9.23
CA GLY A 147 0.80 10.38 -9.63
C GLY A 147 -0.19 10.57 -8.48
N GLY A 148 0.21 10.25 -7.25
CA GLY A 148 -0.64 10.40 -6.07
C GLY A 148 0.13 10.33 -4.76
N TRP A 149 -0.41 10.96 -3.70
CA TRP A 149 0.22 11.12 -2.40
C TRP A 149 -0.67 10.67 -1.25
N ASP A 150 -0.12 9.86 -0.35
CA ASP A 150 -0.66 9.69 0.99
C ASP A 150 -0.36 10.97 1.78
N VAL A 151 -1.33 11.90 1.78
CA VAL A 151 -1.14 13.25 2.34
C VAL A 151 -1.10 13.18 3.86
N VAL A 152 -2.07 12.49 4.47
CA VAL A 152 -2.11 12.25 5.90
C VAL A 152 -2.27 10.76 6.16
N ASN A 153 -1.38 10.23 6.98
CA ASN A 153 -1.33 8.83 7.38
C ASN A 153 -1.69 8.66 8.85
N GLU A 154 -2.63 7.75 9.17
CA GLU A 154 -2.96 7.25 10.51
C GLU A 154 -3.34 8.35 11.52
N ALA A 155 -4.26 9.23 11.15
CA ALA A 155 -4.71 10.31 12.02
C ALA A 155 -5.70 9.87 13.11
N LEU A 156 -6.22 8.64 13.05
CA LEU A 156 -7.29 8.16 13.91
C LEU A 156 -6.83 7.12 14.94
N ASN A 157 -7.45 7.16 16.11
CA ASN A 157 -7.46 6.07 17.09
C ASN A 157 -8.50 5.00 16.69
N GLU A 158 -8.47 3.84 17.35
CA GLU A 158 -9.39 2.73 17.07
C GLU A 158 -10.87 3.07 17.33
N ASP A 159 -11.14 4.05 18.20
CA ASP A 159 -12.48 4.56 18.50
C ASP A 159 -12.99 5.61 17.49
N GLY A 160 -12.19 5.94 16.47
CA GLY A 160 -12.51 6.93 15.45
C GLY A 160 -12.22 8.38 15.87
N SER A 161 -11.72 8.64 17.06
CA SER A 161 -11.26 9.96 17.47
C SER A 161 -9.92 10.32 16.83
N LEU A 162 -9.63 11.62 16.69
CA LEU A 162 -8.32 12.06 16.21
C LEU A 162 -7.21 11.68 17.21
N ARG A 163 -6.14 11.10 16.69
CA ARG A 163 -4.94 10.75 17.46
C ARG A 163 -4.28 12.01 18.02
N LYS A 164 -4.03 12.01 19.32
CA LYS A 164 -3.34 13.10 20.03
C LYS A 164 -1.86 13.15 19.67
N SER A 165 -1.58 13.41 18.40
CA SER A 165 -0.24 13.61 17.87
C SER A 165 0.23 15.05 18.07
N PRO A 166 1.55 15.35 17.94
CA PRO A 166 2.01 16.74 17.93
C PRO A 166 1.34 17.61 16.86
N TRP A 167 0.94 17.04 15.72
CA TRP A 167 0.18 17.74 14.69
C TRP A 167 -1.15 18.26 15.21
N LEU A 168 -1.97 17.40 15.83
CA LEU A 168 -3.23 17.80 16.45
C LEU A 168 -3.04 18.75 17.61
N ASN A 169 -2.08 18.46 18.50
CA ASN A 169 -1.90 19.22 19.75
C ASN A 169 -1.41 20.65 19.51
N ILE A 170 -0.62 20.89 18.46
CA ILE A 170 -0.05 22.22 18.15
C ILE A 170 -0.91 22.98 17.14
N ILE A 171 -1.34 22.30 16.05
CA ILE A 171 -2.11 22.98 15.00
C ILE A 171 -3.61 22.99 15.30
N GLY A 172 -4.16 21.90 15.82
CA GLY A 172 -5.60 21.70 15.96
C GLY A 172 -6.15 20.74 14.92
N ASP A 173 -7.47 20.53 14.91
CA ASP A 173 -8.15 19.51 14.10
C ASP A 173 -8.18 19.81 12.60
N ASP A 174 -7.85 21.02 12.21
CA ASP A 174 -7.75 21.45 10.80
C ASP A 174 -6.41 21.13 10.13
N TYR A 175 -5.43 20.53 10.86
CA TYR A 175 -4.14 20.20 10.27
C TYR A 175 -4.25 19.26 9.05
N ILE A 176 -5.27 18.37 9.05
CA ILE A 176 -5.54 17.45 7.92
C ILE A 176 -5.95 18.28 6.69
N ALA A 177 -6.90 19.18 6.85
CA ALA A 177 -7.37 20.05 5.77
C ALA A 177 -6.24 20.91 5.21
N LYS A 178 -5.39 21.47 6.10
CA LYS A 178 -4.22 22.26 5.71
C LYS A 178 -3.20 21.45 4.92
N ALA A 179 -2.89 20.21 5.35
CA ALA A 179 -1.99 19.32 4.61
C ALA A 179 -2.49 19.02 3.20
N PHE A 180 -3.79 18.73 3.04
CA PHE A 180 -4.41 18.49 1.73
C PHE A 180 -4.40 19.75 0.86
N GLN A 181 -4.67 20.95 1.42
CA GLN A 181 -4.57 22.22 0.70
C GLN A 181 -3.16 22.44 0.17
N PHE A 182 -2.14 22.29 1.01
CA PHE A 182 -0.74 22.48 0.64
C PHE A 182 -0.27 21.48 -0.42
N ALA A 183 -0.71 20.20 -0.32
CA ALA A 183 -0.39 19.21 -1.33
C ALA A 183 -1.04 19.54 -2.69
N HIS A 184 -2.31 19.98 -2.70
CA HIS A 184 -3.00 20.40 -3.91
C HIS A 184 -2.39 21.66 -4.54
N GLU A 185 -1.97 22.63 -3.73
CA GLU A 185 -1.27 23.82 -4.21
C GLU A 185 0.06 23.47 -4.88
N ALA A 186 0.80 22.51 -4.33
CA ALA A 186 2.09 22.09 -4.87
C ALA A 186 1.94 21.31 -6.19
N ASP A 187 1.00 20.37 -6.27
CA ASP A 187 0.66 19.65 -7.51
C ASP A 187 -0.85 19.41 -7.63
N PRO A 188 -1.58 20.30 -8.35
CA PRO A 188 -3.02 20.15 -8.55
C PRO A 188 -3.44 18.92 -9.35
N ALA A 189 -2.52 18.26 -10.06
CA ALA A 189 -2.81 17.09 -10.89
C ALA A 189 -2.65 15.76 -10.15
N ALA A 190 -1.96 15.75 -9.00
CA ALA A 190 -1.75 14.55 -8.22
C ALA A 190 -3.04 14.09 -7.51
N GLU A 191 -3.27 12.79 -7.47
CA GLU A 191 -4.32 12.19 -6.65
C GLU A 191 -3.93 12.34 -5.16
N LEU A 192 -4.84 12.79 -4.28
CA LEU A 192 -4.58 12.99 -2.86
C LEU A 192 -5.35 11.97 -2.03
N TYR A 193 -4.69 11.33 -1.07
CA TYR A 193 -5.24 10.24 -0.26
C TYR A 193 -5.14 10.51 1.23
N TYR A 194 -6.16 10.08 1.98
CA TYR A 194 -6.06 9.78 3.41
C TYR A 194 -5.80 8.29 3.56
N ASN A 195 -4.79 7.87 4.29
CA ASN A 195 -4.40 6.48 4.46
C ASN A 195 -4.43 6.06 5.94
N ASP A 196 -5.05 4.91 6.25
CA ASP A 196 -5.10 4.40 7.63
C ASP A 196 -5.31 2.87 7.65
N TYR A 197 -4.91 2.24 8.74
CA TYR A 197 -5.15 0.82 9.01
C TYR A 197 -6.48 0.60 9.74
N SER A 198 -6.97 -0.64 9.73
CA SER A 198 -8.15 -1.09 10.48
C SER A 198 -9.42 -0.25 10.27
N LEU A 199 -9.58 0.38 9.10
CA LEU A 199 -10.80 1.11 8.74
C LEU A 199 -12.02 0.19 8.58
N GLU A 200 -11.81 -1.11 8.55
CA GLU A 200 -12.83 -2.15 8.60
C GLU A 200 -13.55 -2.20 9.95
N ASN A 201 -12.94 -1.67 11.01
CA ASN A 201 -13.58 -1.42 12.29
C ASN A 201 -14.54 -0.22 12.18
N GLU A 202 -15.81 -0.45 12.49
CA GLU A 202 -16.86 0.55 12.29
C GLU A 202 -16.59 1.90 12.98
N PRO A 203 -16.14 1.97 14.26
CA PRO A 203 -15.85 3.25 14.89
C PRO A 203 -14.77 4.04 14.14
N LYS A 204 -13.68 3.40 13.79
CA LYS A 204 -12.56 4.04 13.07
C LYS A 204 -12.97 4.44 11.65
N ARG A 205 -13.71 3.59 10.94
CA ARG A 205 -14.32 3.92 9.63
C ARG A 205 -15.20 5.17 9.69
N LYS A 206 -16.05 5.30 10.73
CA LYS A 206 -16.85 6.51 10.93
C LYS A 206 -16.00 7.78 11.08
N GLY A 207 -14.88 7.70 11.80
CA GLY A 207 -13.92 8.79 11.91
C GLY A 207 -13.34 9.20 10.56
N ALA A 208 -12.94 8.23 9.72
CA ALA A 208 -12.42 8.49 8.39
C ALA A 208 -13.50 9.06 7.44
N VAL A 209 -14.75 8.59 7.55
CA VAL A 209 -15.90 9.17 6.82
C VAL A 209 -16.07 10.65 7.16
N GLU A 210 -15.94 11.02 8.43
CA GLU A 210 -16.05 12.44 8.85
C GLU A 210 -14.87 13.28 8.34
N ILE A 211 -13.64 12.73 8.24
CA ILE A 211 -12.50 13.42 7.58
C ILE A 211 -12.86 13.72 6.12
N VAL A 212 -13.31 12.72 5.37
CA VAL A 212 -13.70 12.91 3.96
C VAL A 212 -14.80 13.95 3.79
N LYS A 213 -15.85 13.90 4.62
CA LYS A 213 -16.95 14.87 4.60
C LYS A 213 -16.46 16.30 4.88
N LYS A 214 -15.59 16.49 5.89
CA LYS A 214 -15.01 17.79 6.23
C LYS A 214 -14.18 18.36 5.07
N LEU A 215 -13.33 17.55 4.43
CA LEU A 215 -12.55 17.97 3.25
C LEU A 215 -13.46 18.40 2.11
N LYS A 216 -14.46 17.58 1.76
CA LYS A 216 -15.41 17.88 0.67
C LYS A 216 -16.25 19.11 0.98
N ALA A 217 -16.70 19.32 2.19
CA ALA A 217 -17.48 20.49 2.60
C ALA A 217 -16.68 21.80 2.46
N GLN A 218 -15.35 21.72 2.53
CA GLN A 218 -14.43 22.85 2.32
C GLN A 218 -13.96 22.97 0.86
N GLY A 219 -14.44 22.14 -0.05
CA GLY A 219 -13.99 22.13 -1.45
C GLY A 219 -12.55 21.63 -1.64
N ILE A 220 -11.98 20.95 -0.63
CA ILE A 220 -10.62 20.43 -0.69
C ILE A 220 -10.65 19.08 -1.40
N PRO A 221 -9.85 18.87 -2.45
CA PRO A 221 -9.86 17.63 -3.21
C PRO A 221 -9.30 16.46 -2.40
N ILE A 222 -10.03 15.36 -2.43
CA ILE A 222 -9.60 14.03 -1.98
C ILE A 222 -10.01 13.01 -3.03
N ALA A 223 -9.05 12.27 -3.58
CA ALA A 223 -9.28 11.33 -4.66
C ALA A 223 -9.71 9.96 -4.13
N ALA A 224 -9.08 9.50 -3.05
CA ALA A 224 -9.37 8.19 -2.46
C ALA A 224 -9.06 8.15 -0.96
N VAL A 225 -9.62 7.12 -0.31
CA VAL A 225 -9.18 6.66 1.01
C VAL A 225 -8.37 5.39 0.83
N GLY A 226 -7.18 5.36 1.45
CA GLY A 226 -6.34 4.18 1.54
C GLY A 226 -6.75 3.30 2.72
N LEU A 227 -7.12 2.06 2.43
CA LEU A 227 -7.23 0.98 3.40
C LEU A 227 -5.89 0.27 3.38
N GLN A 228 -5.13 0.31 4.47
CA GLN A 228 -3.80 -0.33 4.46
C GLN A 228 -3.90 -1.82 4.14
N GLY A 229 -4.84 -2.55 4.73
CA GLY A 229 -5.05 -3.96 4.43
C GLY A 229 -3.97 -4.85 5.07
N HIS A 230 -3.51 -4.50 6.29
CA HIS A 230 -2.71 -5.39 7.14
C HIS A 230 -3.61 -6.44 7.78
N ASP A 231 -4.02 -7.40 6.96
CA ASP A 231 -5.06 -8.37 7.25
C ASP A 231 -4.53 -9.61 7.99
N GLN A 232 -5.45 -10.45 8.40
CA GLN A 232 -5.21 -11.79 8.97
C GLN A 232 -6.02 -12.82 8.19
N LEU A 233 -5.79 -14.09 8.47
CA LEU A 233 -6.52 -15.18 7.80
C LEU A 233 -8.04 -15.11 8.01
N ASP A 234 -8.48 -14.55 9.14
CA ASP A 234 -9.88 -14.47 9.57
C ASP A 234 -10.38 -13.05 9.84
N TRP A 235 -9.54 -12.03 9.63
CA TRP A 235 -9.90 -10.62 9.81
C TRP A 235 -9.28 -9.75 8.71
N PRO A 236 -10.01 -8.70 8.23
CA PRO A 236 -11.44 -8.42 8.44
C PRO A 236 -12.34 -9.46 7.77
N THR A 237 -13.59 -9.58 8.22
CA THR A 237 -14.56 -10.40 7.51
C THR A 237 -14.89 -9.81 6.14
N ALA A 238 -15.35 -10.64 5.20
CA ALA A 238 -15.81 -10.20 3.88
C ALA A 238 -16.85 -9.07 3.97
N LYS A 239 -17.76 -9.16 4.99
CA LYS A 239 -18.74 -8.11 5.22
C LYS A 239 -18.12 -6.79 5.67
N GLN A 240 -17.17 -6.81 6.60
CA GLN A 240 -16.49 -5.60 7.08
C GLN A 240 -15.72 -4.92 5.92
N GLN A 241 -15.04 -5.70 5.09
CA GLN A 241 -14.35 -5.19 3.91
C GLN A 241 -15.33 -4.52 2.92
N ALA A 242 -16.46 -5.18 2.62
CA ALA A 242 -17.48 -4.65 1.74
C ALA A 242 -18.13 -3.37 2.30
N ASP A 243 -18.56 -3.40 3.56
CA ASP A 243 -19.15 -2.23 4.23
C ASP A 243 -18.22 -1.00 4.20
N THR A 244 -16.89 -1.24 4.31
CA THR A 244 -15.90 -0.17 4.28
C THR A 244 -15.78 0.45 2.90
N ILE A 245 -15.70 -0.37 1.86
CA ILE A 245 -15.66 0.11 0.47
C ILE A 245 -16.94 0.89 0.13
N GLU A 246 -18.10 0.36 0.52
CA GLU A 246 -19.40 0.99 0.27
C GLU A 246 -19.55 2.33 0.99
N ALA A 247 -19.03 2.46 2.22
CA ALA A 247 -19.08 3.71 2.97
C ALA A 247 -18.34 4.85 2.25
N PHE A 248 -17.19 4.59 1.66
CA PHE A 248 -16.44 5.60 0.90
C PHE A 248 -17.00 5.78 -0.52
N ALA A 249 -17.50 4.73 -1.17
CA ALA A 249 -18.20 4.83 -2.44
C ALA A 249 -19.42 5.78 -2.34
N ALA A 250 -20.17 5.71 -1.25
CA ALA A 250 -21.33 6.60 -0.99
C ALA A 250 -20.93 8.08 -0.87
N LEU A 251 -19.66 8.37 -0.56
CA LEU A 251 -19.11 9.73 -0.54
C LEU A 251 -18.57 10.18 -1.91
N GLY A 252 -18.59 9.30 -2.92
CA GLY A 252 -18.07 9.59 -4.25
C GLY A 252 -16.55 9.69 -4.30
N VAL A 253 -15.82 9.05 -3.38
CA VAL A 253 -14.36 8.90 -3.41
C VAL A 253 -13.98 7.46 -3.75
N LYS A 254 -12.79 7.28 -4.35
CA LYS A 254 -12.25 5.94 -4.60
C LYS A 254 -11.68 5.33 -3.33
N VAL A 255 -11.40 4.04 -3.40
CA VAL A 255 -10.67 3.27 -2.38
C VAL A 255 -9.40 2.72 -3.01
N CYS A 256 -8.29 2.82 -2.30
CA CYS A 256 -7.05 2.12 -2.60
C CYS A 256 -6.77 1.12 -1.48
N ILE A 257 -6.42 -0.11 -1.81
CA ILE A 257 -5.79 -1.03 -0.86
C ILE A 257 -4.30 -0.73 -0.95
N THR A 258 -3.70 -0.20 0.11
CA THR A 258 -2.41 0.50 0.00
C THR A 258 -1.22 -0.30 0.50
N GLU A 259 -1.44 -1.27 1.38
CA GLU A 259 -0.38 -1.95 2.13
C GLU A 259 -0.72 -3.43 2.39
N LEU A 260 -1.38 -4.08 1.43
CA LEU A 260 -1.95 -5.42 1.61
C LEU A 260 -0.90 -6.46 1.97
N ASP A 261 -1.07 -7.06 3.11
CA ASP A 261 -0.44 -8.32 3.52
C ASP A 261 -1.41 -9.13 4.40
N VAL A 262 -1.16 -10.44 4.50
CA VAL A 262 -2.00 -11.34 5.32
C VAL A 262 -1.11 -12.06 6.33
N ASP A 263 -1.12 -11.59 7.58
CA ASP A 263 -0.36 -12.23 8.67
C ASP A 263 -0.89 -13.63 8.93
N VAL A 264 -0.04 -14.65 8.74
CA VAL A 264 -0.37 -16.06 8.98
C VAL A 264 0.05 -16.53 10.36
N LEU A 265 0.75 -15.69 11.13
CA LEU A 265 1.25 -16.03 12.44
C LEU A 265 0.29 -15.55 13.53
N PRO A 266 0.28 -16.22 14.69
CA PRO A 266 -0.52 -15.78 15.83
C PRO A 266 -0.20 -14.36 16.26
N ARG A 267 -1.24 -13.62 16.66
CA ARG A 267 -1.14 -12.33 17.34
C ARG A 267 -1.73 -12.46 18.75
N ASN A 268 -1.29 -11.59 19.68
CA ASN A 268 -1.70 -11.67 21.10
C ASN A 268 -3.19 -11.35 21.32
N ALA A 269 -3.85 -10.69 20.34
CA ALA A 269 -5.30 -10.42 20.37
C ALA A 269 -5.84 -10.34 18.93
N PRO A 270 -7.11 -10.72 18.69
CA PRO A 270 -7.78 -10.51 17.41
C PRO A 270 -7.87 -9.02 17.07
N GLY A 271 -7.69 -8.68 15.80
CA GLY A 271 -7.80 -7.30 15.33
C GLY A 271 -6.72 -6.37 15.86
N THR A 272 -5.55 -6.89 16.24
CA THR A 272 -4.44 -6.05 16.69
C THR A 272 -4.02 -5.07 15.62
N SER A 273 -3.96 -3.82 16.06
CA SER A 273 -3.52 -2.66 15.33
C SER A 273 -2.21 -2.88 14.57
N ALA A 274 -2.10 -2.30 13.38
CA ALA A 274 -0.85 -2.16 12.65
C ALA A 274 -0.02 -0.97 13.16
N ASP A 275 -0.36 -0.39 14.30
CA ASP A 275 0.42 0.67 14.94
C ASP A 275 1.84 0.18 15.21
N VAL A 276 2.82 0.74 14.50
CA VAL A 276 4.23 0.34 14.58
C VAL A 276 4.84 0.54 15.98
N SER A 277 4.20 1.32 16.85
CA SER A 277 4.58 1.48 18.25
C SER A 277 4.12 0.33 19.15
N ALA A 278 3.14 -0.47 18.71
CA ALA A 278 2.57 -1.59 19.45
C ALA A 278 3.46 -2.85 19.36
N THR A 279 4.68 -2.77 19.87
CA THR A 279 5.62 -3.89 19.90
C THR A 279 5.33 -4.84 21.06
N SER A 280 5.67 -6.12 20.88
CA SER A 280 5.53 -7.19 21.89
C SER A 280 6.90 -7.79 22.21
N ALA A 281 7.11 -8.15 23.47
CA ALA A 281 8.28 -8.94 23.87
C ALA A 281 8.26 -10.36 23.30
N GLY A 282 7.13 -10.77 22.70
CA GLY A 282 6.92 -12.12 22.19
C GLY A 282 6.48 -13.10 23.27
N GLY A 283 6.24 -14.34 22.87
CA GLY A 283 5.85 -15.44 23.76
C GLY A 283 5.94 -16.78 23.06
N ALA A 284 5.81 -17.85 23.81
CA ALA A 284 5.76 -19.21 23.26
C ALA A 284 4.61 -19.30 22.22
N GLY A 285 4.90 -19.84 21.04
CA GLY A 285 3.90 -20.03 19.99
C GLY A 285 3.71 -18.85 19.03
N MET A 286 4.37 -17.70 19.26
CA MET A 286 4.25 -16.53 18.36
C MET A 286 5.00 -16.67 17.03
N ASN A 287 5.82 -17.69 16.87
CA ASN A 287 6.58 -17.97 15.64
C ASN A 287 6.62 -19.47 15.33
N PRO A 288 5.46 -20.12 15.06
CA PRO A 288 5.37 -21.59 14.98
C PRO A 288 5.96 -22.18 13.69
N TYR A 289 6.19 -21.40 12.64
CA TYR A 289 6.49 -21.90 11.29
C TYR A 289 7.93 -21.62 10.84
N THR A 290 8.90 -21.74 11.74
CA THR A 290 10.33 -21.45 11.46
C THR A 290 10.96 -22.39 10.43
N ALA A 291 10.43 -23.63 10.31
CA ALA A 291 10.91 -24.65 9.37
C ALA A 291 10.16 -24.63 8.00
N GLY A 292 9.19 -23.75 7.83
CA GLY A 292 8.36 -23.65 6.64
C GLY A 292 6.87 -23.55 6.97
N LEU A 293 6.08 -23.01 6.04
CA LEU A 293 4.64 -22.84 6.21
C LEU A 293 3.94 -24.18 5.91
N PRO A 294 3.13 -24.73 6.84
CA PRO A 294 2.36 -25.97 6.58
C PRO A 294 1.39 -25.83 5.41
N ASP A 295 1.20 -26.88 4.62
CA ASP A 295 0.32 -26.86 3.43
C ASP A 295 -1.10 -26.39 3.76
N ALA A 296 -1.66 -26.79 4.90
CA ALA A 296 -2.98 -26.36 5.33
C ALA A 296 -3.07 -24.82 5.49
N VAL A 297 -2.00 -24.20 6.01
CA VAL A 297 -1.92 -22.73 6.19
C VAL A 297 -1.65 -22.04 4.85
N GLN A 298 -0.84 -22.64 3.96
CA GLN A 298 -0.66 -22.13 2.59
C GLN A 298 -1.99 -22.09 1.83
N GLN A 299 -2.79 -23.15 1.95
CA GLN A 299 -4.13 -23.20 1.34
C GLN A 299 -5.11 -22.20 2.00
N ALA A 300 -5.02 -22.00 3.31
CA ALA A 300 -5.81 -20.97 4.01
C ALA A 300 -5.45 -19.56 3.51
N LEU A 301 -4.16 -19.27 3.37
CA LEU A 301 -3.67 -18.00 2.80
C LEU A 301 -4.18 -17.79 1.36
N ALA A 302 -4.11 -18.83 0.52
CA ALA A 302 -4.58 -18.77 -0.86
C ALA A 302 -6.09 -18.48 -0.93
N ARG A 303 -6.90 -19.14 -0.11
CA ARG A 303 -8.36 -18.87 -0.01
C ARG A 303 -8.62 -17.45 0.47
N ARG A 304 -7.87 -16.97 1.46
CA ARG A 304 -8.03 -15.61 1.99
C ARG A 304 -7.74 -14.56 0.94
N TYR A 305 -6.65 -14.69 0.18
CA TYR A 305 -6.36 -13.80 -0.92
C TYR A 305 -7.42 -13.85 -2.03
N ALA A 306 -7.92 -15.04 -2.37
CA ALA A 306 -9.02 -15.16 -3.34
C ALA A 306 -10.26 -14.40 -2.87
N GLU A 307 -10.69 -14.59 -1.61
CA GLU A 307 -11.84 -13.88 -1.03
C GLU A 307 -11.68 -12.35 -1.09
N LEU A 308 -10.52 -11.83 -0.69
CA LEU A 308 -10.24 -10.40 -0.74
C LEU A 308 -10.30 -9.86 -2.18
N PHE A 309 -9.65 -10.53 -3.11
CA PHE A 309 -9.63 -10.09 -4.50
C PHE A 309 -10.98 -10.24 -5.21
N GLU A 310 -11.80 -11.23 -4.87
CA GLU A 310 -13.20 -11.32 -5.34
C GLU A 310 -14.01 -10.09 -4.91
N ILE A 311 -13.82 -9.61 -3.67
CA ILE A 311 -14.43 -8.39 -3.17
C ILE A 311 -13.90 -7.18 -3.94
N PHE A 312 -12.59 -7.03 -4.10
CA PHE A 312 -12.00 -5.89 -4.83
C PHE A 312 -12.46 -5.84 -6.28
N VAL A 313 -12.54 -6.99 -6.94
CA VAL A 313 -13.08 -7.12 -8.31
C VAL A 313 -14.58 -6.77 -8.37
N LYS A 314 -15.37 -7.24 -7.41
CA LYS A 314 -16.80 -6.87 -7.29
C LYS A 314 -16.97 -5.34 -7.21
N TYR A 315 -16.13 -4.67 -6.44
CA TYR A 315 -16.18 -3.23 -6.25
C TYR A 315 -15.20 -2.44 -7.15
N ARG A 316 -14.80 -2.98 -8.31
CA ARG A 316 -13.84 -2.36 -9.23
C ARG A 316 -14.20 -0.95 -9.74
N ALA A 317 -15.47 -0.58 -9.64
CA ALA A 317 -15.89 0.80 -9.92
C ALA A 317 -15.40 1.79 -8.84
N THR A 318 -15.12 1.31 -7.63
CA THR A 318 -14.68 2.10 -6.48
C THR A 318 -13.21 1.83 -6.15
N VAL A 319 -12.79 0.56 -6.13
CA VAL A 319 -11.39 0.17 -5.90
C VAL A 319 -10.55 0.52 -7.14
N SER A 320 -9.59 1.42 -6.96
CA SER A 320 -8.75 1.92 -8.07
C SER A 320 -7.33 1.36 -8.07
N ARG A 321 -6.85 0.84 -6.94
CA ARG A 321 -5.49 0.33 -6.77
C ARG A 321 -5.43 -0.72 -5.66
N VAL A 322 -4.60 -1.76 -5.86
CA VAL A 322 -4.23 -2.73 -4.84
C VAL A 322 -2.70 -2.80 -4.80
N THR A 323 -2.10 -2.52 -3.65
CA THR A 323 -0.65 -2.51 -3.43
C THR A 323 -0.32 -3.44 -2.28
N PHE A 324 0.53 -4.43 -2.52
CA PHE A 324 1.06 -5.31 -1.47
C PHE A 324 2.12 -4.57 -0.65
N TRP A 325 2.21 -4.81 0.67
CA TRP A 325 3.25 -4.19 1.49
C TRP A 325 4.52 -5.04 1.51
N GLY A 326 5.19 -5.03 0.37
CA GLY A 326 6.39 -5.77 0.06
C GLY A 326 6.26 -6.59 -1.22
N VAL A 327 7.32 -7.32 -1.56
CA VAL A 327 7.43 -8.12 -2.79
C VAL A 327 7.48 -9.61 -2.47
N THR A 328 8.39 -10.01 -1.58
CA THR A 328 8.60 -11.40 -1.16
C THR A 328 8.47 -11.55 0.35
N ASP A 329 8.11 -12.75 0.81
CA ASP A 329 7.99 -13.06 2.24
C ASP A 329 9.25 -12.71 3.03
N GLY A 330 10.43 -12.81 2.40
CA GLY A 330 11.72 -12.51 3.02
C GLY A 330 11.87 -11.04 3.40
N GLY A 331 11.33 -10.12 2.60
CA GLY A 331 11.37 -8.67 2.80
C GLY A 331 10.25 -8.12 3.67
N SER A 332 9.26 -8.93 4.07
CA SER A 332 8.10 -8.44 4.81
C SER A 332 8.47 -7.86 6.19
N TRP A 333 7.90 -6.70 6.51
CA TRP A 333 8.01 -6.07 7.84
C TRP A 333 7.46 -6.94 8.97
N LEU A 334 6.49 -7.82 8.66
CA LEU A 334 5.90 -8.76 9.60
C LEU A 334 6.90 -9.82 10.14
N ASN A 335 8.08 -9.93 9.55
CA ASN A 335 9.18 -10.69 10.14
C ASN A 335 9.76 -10.03 11.39
N ASN A 336 9.48 -8.73 11.60
CA ASN A 336 9.99 -7.93 12.72
C ASN A 336 8.89 -7.23 13.53
N PHE A 337 7.62 -7.49 13.21
CA PHE A 337 6.45 -6.92 13.89
C PHE A 337 5.41 -8.02 14.22
N PRO A 338 4.78 -7.98 15.39
CA PRO A 338 4.96 -7.08 16.53
C PRO A 338 6.23 -7.37 17.36
N MET A 339 6.98 -8.43 17.03
CA MET A 339 8.27 -8.80 17.63
C MET A 339 9.30 -9.13 16.54
N ARG A 340 10.57 -8.88 16.83
CA ARG A 340 11.67 -9.17 15.90
C ARG A 340 11.95 -10.67 15.77
N GLY A 341 12.41 -11.08 14.59
CA GLY A 341 12.89 -12.45 14.33
C GLY A 341 11.78 -13.46 14.09
N ARG A 342 10.60 -13.04 13.67
CA ARG A 342 9.53 -13.94 13.19
C ARG A 342 9.85 -14.43 11.77
N THR A 343 9.28 -15.57 11.43
CA THR A 343 9.33 -16.13 10.07
C THR A 343 7.91 -16.14 9.51
N ASN A 344 7.50 -15.00 8.91
CA ASN A 344 6.15 -14.85 8.37
C ASN A 344 6.10 -15.12 6.87
N TYR A 345 4.90 -15.40 6.33
CA TYR A 345 4.67 -15.77 4.94
C TYR A 345 3.47 -15.02 4.34
N PRO A 346 3.43 -13.68 4.43
CA PRO A 346 2.20 -12.92 4.19
C PRO A 346 1.91 -12.58 2.74
N LEU A 347 2.89 -12.75 1.83
CA LEU A 347 2.83 -12.22 0.46
C LEU A 347 2.60 -13.32 -0.58
N LEU A 348 2.54 -12.92 -1.87
CA LEU A 348 2.28 -13.82 -2.99
C LEU A 348 3.52 -14.57 -3.48
N PHE A 349 4.71 -14.07 -3.16
CA PHE A 349 5.99 -14.69 -3.50
C PHE A 349 6.73 -15.12 -2.24
N ASP A 350 7.31 -16.31 -2.28
CA ASP A 350 8.08 -16.84 -1.18
C ASP A 350 9.45 -16.14 -1.00
N ARG A 351 10.26 -16.61 -0.06
CA ARG A 351 11.59 -16.03 0.24
C ARG A 351 12.58 -16.18 -0.91
N GLU A 352 12.38 -17.15 -1.80
CA GLU A 352 13.15 -17.41 -3.00
C GLU A 352 12.61 -16.70 -4.24
N GLY A 353 11.50 -15.92 -4.10
CA GLY A 353 10.85 -15.20 -5.20
C GLY A 353 9.95 -16.08 -6.09
N LYS A 354 9.61 -17.29 -5.64
CA LYS A 354 8.70 -18.17 -6.37
C LYS A 354 7.25 -17.84 -6.02
N ALA A 355 6.38 -17.90 -7.01
CA ALA A 355 4.95 -17.73 -6.82
C ALA A 355 4.38 -18.83 -5.90
N LYS A 356 3.55 -18.43 -4.94
CA LYS A 356 2.85 -19.30 -3.99
C LYS A 356 1.45 -19.63 -4.52
N ALA A 357 0.77 -20.61 -3.91
CA ALA A 357 -0.64 -20.91 -4.21
C ALA A 357 -1.56 -19.67 -4.12
N ALA A 358 -1.22 -18.72 -3.25
CA ALA A 358 -1.91 -17.44 -3.13
C ALA A 358 -1.81 -16.58 -4.42
N PHE A 359 -0.69 -16.62 -5.14
CA PHE A 359 -0.56 -15.96 -6.43
C PHE A 359 -1.55 -16.53 -7.46
N ASP A 360 -1.62 -17.86 -7.59
CA ASP A 360 -2.53 -18.51 -8.52
C ASP A 360 -3.99 -18.25 -8.18
N ALA A 361 -4.31 -18.20 -6.87
CA ALA A 361 -5.64 -17.89 -6.40
C ALA A 361 -6.06 -16.46 -6.78
N VAL A 362 -5.17 -15.47 -6.58
CA VAL A 362 -5.39 -14.07 -7.02
C VAL A 362 -5.57 -13.99 -8.54
N MET A 363 -4.70 -14.64 -9.31
CA MET A 363 -4.81 -14.68 -10.76
C MET A 363 -6.14 -15.27 -11.25
N GLY A 364 -6.68 -16.25 -10.51
CA GLY A 364 -7.97 -16.87 -10.77
C GLY A 364 -9.12 -15.87 -10.74
N THR A 365 -9.13 -14.92 -9.81
CA THR A 365 -10.21 -13.94 -9.63
C THR A 365 -10.35 -12.97 -10.80
N ALA A 366 -9.25 -12.64 -11.48
CA ALA A 366 -9.26 -11.75 -12.64
C ALA A 366 -9.98 -12.35 -13.87
N LYS A 367 -10.05 -13.68 -13.99
CA LYS A 367 -10.72 -14.36 -15.10
C LYS A 367 -12.24 -14.21 -15.08
N GLY A 368 -12.81 -14.12 -13.87
CA GLY A 368 -14.26 -13.90 -13.68
C GLY A 368 -14.71 -12.45 -13.85
N ALA A 369 -13.79 -11.50 -14.00
CA ALA A 369 -14.08 -10.08 -14.08
C ALA A 369 -14.16 -9.53 -15.53
N LYS A 370 -13.72 -10.31 -16.52
CA LYS A 370 -13.80 -10.03 -17.96
C LYS A 370 -15.03 -10.70 -18.53
#